data_3cd3eedff9d7216e0e309e087370cabc
#
_entry.id   3cd3eedff9d7216e0e309e087370cabc
#
_cell.length_a   1.000
_cell.length_b   1.000
_cell.length_c   1.000
_cell.angle_alpha   90.00
_cell.angle_beta   90.00
_cell.angle_gamma   90.00
#
_symmetry.space_group_name_H-M   'P 1'
#
loop_
_entity.id
_entity.type
_entity.pdbx_description
1 polymer ?
#
loop_
_entity_poly.entity_id
_entity_poly.type
_entity_poly.pdbx_seq_one_letter_code
_entity_poly.pdbx_strand_id
1 'polypeptide(L)'
;MKRREVKSKGGKERYTPLDAEFQRIARRDRKAFLSDQCKEIEENNRMGKMRDLFKKIRDTKGTFHARMGTIKDRNGMDLTEAQDIKKRGQEYTEELYKKDLHDPDNHDGVITHLEPDMLQCEAKWALGSITMNKASGGDGIPVEVFQILKDDAVKVLNSICQQIWKTQQWPQDWKRSVFIPVPKKGNAKECSNYRTVALLSHVSNVMFKILQARLQQYVNCELPDVQAGFRKGRGTRNQIANICWIIEKAGEL
;
A
#
# COMPACT_ATOMS: atom_id res chain seq x y z
N MET A 1 16.11 33.08 -25.31
CA MET A 1 15.87 33.60 -26.69
C MET A 1 17.16 33.71 -27.48
N LYS A 2 18.18 34.44 -27.05
CA LYS A 2 19.46 34.64 -27.80
C LYS A 2 20.11 33.38 -28.40
N ARG A 3 20.16 32.26 -27.66
CA ARG A 3 20.78 30.99 -28.13
C ARG A 3 20.06 30.39 -29.34
N ARG A 4 18.72 30.43 -29.38
CA ARG A 4 17.92 29.90 -30.52
C ARG A 4 18.10 30.77 -31.75
N GLU A 5 18.14 32.09 -31.60
CA GLU A 5 18.35 33.06 -32.70
C GLU A 5 19.72 32.92 -33.34
N VAL A 6 20.78 32.73 -32.53
CA VAL A 6 22.15 32.53 -33.04
C VAL A 6 22.29 31.19 -33.77
N LYS A 7 21.61 30.12 -33.27
CA LYS A 7 21.58 28.82 -33.92
C LYS A 7 20.89 28.87 -35.29
N SER A 8 19.77 29.60 -35.39
CA SER A 8 19.01 29.75 -36.64
C SER A 8 19.76 30.56 -37.71
N LYS A 9 20.67 31.48 -37.31
CA LYS A 9 21.46 32.34 -38.18
C LYS A 9 22.82 31.75 -38.59
N GLY A 10 23.13 30.50 -38.26
CA GLY A 10 24.33 29.80 -38.69
C GLY A 10 25.64 30.27 -38.04
N GLY A 11 25.60 31.10 -37.03
CA GLY A 11 26.77 31.70 -36.37
C GLY A 11 27.46 30.72 -35.39
N LYS A 12 28.21 29.75 -35.89
CA LYS A 12 28.86 28.71 -35.09
C LYS A 12 29.81 29.26 -34.03
N GLU A 13 30.58 30.29 -34.34
CA GLU A 13 31.55 30.90 -33.43
C GLU A 13 30.91 31.61 -32.24
N ARG A 14 29.74 32.22 -32.40
CA ARG A 14 28.96 32.85 -31.31
C ARG A 14 28.07 31.86 -30.54
N TYR A 15 27.72 30.76 -31.15
CA TYR A 15 26.86 29.74 -30.52
C TYR A 15 27.64 28.98 -29.45
N THR A 16 28.90 28.61 -29.69
CA THR A 16 29.70 27.78 -28.78
C THR A 16 29.86 28.39 -27.38
N PRO A 17 30.25 29.69 -27.21
CA PRO A 17 30.35 30.27 -25.87
C PRO A 17 28.99 30.44 -25.19
N LEU A 18 27.95 30.79 -25.95
CA LEU A 18 26.58 30.87 -25.38
C LEU A 18 26.03 29.51 -24.94
N ASP A 19 26.38 28.45 -25.64
CA ASP A 19 26.01 27.10 -25.25
C ASP A 19 26.76 26.66 -23.97
N ALA A 20 28.07 26.94 -23.90
CA ALA A 20 28.88 26.66 -22.73
C ALA A 20 28.38 27.41 -21.48
N GLU A 21 28.05 28.69 -21.62
CA GLU A 21 27.46 29.48 -20.53
C GLU A 21 26.08 28.92 -20.12
N PHE A 22 25.24 28.61 -21.07
CA PHE A 22 23.96 27.97 -20.78
C PHE A 22 24.12 26.65 -20.02
N GLN A 23 25.04 25.79 -20.44
CA GLN A 23 25.31 24.51 -19.80
C GLN A 23 25.85 24.72 -18.37
N ARG A 24 26.69 25.75 -18.16
CA ARG A 24 27.20 26.12 -16.83
C ARG A 24 26.07 26.55 -15.90
N ILE A 25 25.18 27.43 -16.38
CA ILE A 25 24.02 27.90 -15.62
C ILE A 25 23.09 26.73 -15.31
N ALA A 26 22.74 25.91 -16.31
CA ALA A 26 21.84 24.74 -16.13
C ALA A 26 22.41 23.74 -15.12
N ARG A 27 23.72 23.47 -15.13
CA ARG A 27 24.37 22.61 -14.12
C ARG A 27 24.31 23.21 -12.72
N ARG A 28 24.55 24.52 -12.59
CA ARG A 28 24.44 25.20 -11.28
C ARG A 28 23.03 25.16 -10.75
N ASP A 29 22.05 25.49 -11.56
CA ASP A 29 20.63 25.50 -11.18
C ASP A 29 20.14 24.10 -10.82
N ARG A 30 20.56 23.09 -11.59
CA ARG A 30 20.27 21.68 -11.26
C ARG A 30 20.90 21.24 -9.93
N LYS A 31 22.15 21.68 -9.66
CA LYS A 31 22.82 21.37 -8.40
C LYS A 31 22.13 22.04 -7.21
N ALA A 32 21.73 23.31 -7.35
CA ALA A 32 20.98 24.03 -6.32
C ALA A 32 19.63 23.35 -6.05
N PHE A 33 18.85 23.03 -7.09
CA PHE A 33 17.60 22.33 -6.97
C PHE A 33 17.74 20.98 -6.24
N LEU A 34 18.73 20.16 -6.62
CA LEU A 34 18.96 18.87 -5.96
C LEU A 34 19.37 19.04 -4.50
N SER A 35 20.18 20.07 -4.20
CA SER A 35 20.57 20.39 -2.82
C SER A 35 19.36 20.73 -1.95
N ASP A 36 18.42 21.52 -2.48
CA ASP A 36 17.21 21.90 -1.74
C ASP A 36 16.27 20.68 -1.57
N GLN A 37 16.17 19.81 -2.58
CA GLN A 37 15.45 18.55 -2.43
C GLN A 37 16.05 17.65 -1.34
N CYS A 38 17.38 17.56 -1.26
CA CYS A 38 18.05 16.77 -0.22
C CYS A 38 17.77 17.33 1.18
N LYS A 39 17.83 18.65 1.35
CA LYS A 39 17.52 19.30 2.64
C LYS A 39 16.08 19.00 3.09
N GLU A 40 15.12 19.10 2.18
CA GLU A 40 13.71 18.78 2.48
C GLU A 40 13.51 17.30 2.83
N ILE A 41 14.21 16.38 2.15
CA ILE A 41 14.22 14.95 2.49
C ILE A 41 14.79 14.71 3.88
N GLU A 42 15.91 15.37 4.23
CA GLU A 42 16.51 15.27 5.56
C GLU A 42 15.58 15.81 6.65
N GLU A 43 14.93 16.93 6.41
CA GLU A 43 13.96 17.52 7.35
C GLU A 43 12.77 16.61 7.58
N ASN A 44 12.19 16.06 6.53
CA ASN A 44 11.10 15.07 6.65
C ASN A 44 11.54 13.82 7.42
N ASN A 45 12.79 13.38 7.23
CA ASN A 45 13.36 12.26 8.00
C ASN A 45 13.50 12.61 9.48
N ARG A 46 14.02 13.79 9.82
CA ARG A 46 14.16 14.27 11.21
C ARG A 46 12.81 14.39 11.91
N MET A 47 11.78 14.84 11.18
CA MET A 47 10.42 14.96 11.71
C MET A 47 9.66 13.64 11.78
N GLY A 48 10.24 12.52 11.32
CA GLY A 48 9.56 11.22 11.27
C GLY A 48 8.43 11.13 10.23
N LYS A 49 8.35 12.10 9.30
CA LYS A 49 7.33 12.15 8.24
C LYS A 49 7.69 11.19 7.09
N MET A 50 7.70 9.89 7.37
CA MET A 50 8.15 8.85 6.44
C MET A 50 7.40 8.88 5.10
N ARG A 51 6.10 9.21 5.11
CA ARG A 51 5.29 9.28 3.88
C ARG A 51 5.79 10.40 2.94
N ASP A 52 6.04 11.59 3.48
CA ASP A 52 6.48 12.75 2.73
C ASP A 52 7.92 12.57 2.27
N LEU A 53 8.76 11.96 3.10
CA LEU A 53 10.11 11.51 2.77
C LEU A 53 10.11 10.62 1.51
N PHE A 54 9.35 9.52 1.52
CA PHE A 54 9.31 8.60 0.38
C PHE A 54 8.62 9.19 -0.85
N LYS A 55 7.64 10.08 -0.66
CA LYS A 55 7.02 10.83 -1.76
C LYS A 55 8.08 11.70 -2.44
N LYS A 56 8.83 12.48 -1.68
CA LYS A 56 9.87 13.37 -2.19
C LYS A 56 11.00 12.63 -2.92
N ILE A 57 11.44 11.50 -2.37
CA ILE A 57 12.43 10.62 -3.01
C ILE A 57 11.92 10.13 -4.37
N ARG A 58 10.64 9.73 -4.47
CA ARG A 58 10.04 9.29 -5.74
C ARG A 58 9.98 10.43 -6.76
N ASP A 59 9.56 11.61 -6.32
CA ASP A 59 9.45 12.79 -7.18
C ASP A 59 10.82 13.21 -7.71
N THR A 60 11.87 13.09 -6.91
CA THR A 60 13.26 13.40 -7.31
C THR A 60 13.84 12.37 -8.28
N LYS A 61 13.46 11.08 -8.14
CA LYS A 61 13.88 10.01 -9.07
C LYS A 61 13.16 10.04 -10.42
N GLY A 62 12.16 10.89 -10.56
CA GLY A 62 11.26 10.91 -11.70
C GLY A 62 10.12 9.90 -11.49
N THR A 63 8.91 10.36 -11.73
CA THR A 63 7.71 9.53 -11.62
C THR A 63 7.73 8.45 -12.69
N PHE A 64 7.76 7.21 -12.25
CA PHE A 64 7.36 6.10 -13.11
C PHE A 64 5.84 6.26 -13.33
N HIS A 65 5.49 6.92 -14.43
CA HIS A 65 4.12 6.86 -14.93
C HIS A 65 3.95 5.48 -15.56
N ALA A 66 3.34 4.57 -14.83
CA ALA A 66 2.80 3.39 -15.46
C ALA A 66 1.81 3.89 -16.52
N ARG A 67 2.21 3.85 -17.79
CA ARG A 67 1.28 4.05 -18.90
C ARG A 67 0.37 2.83 -18.89
N MET A 68 -0.77 2.95 -18.20
CA MET A 68 -1.88 1.99 -18.31
C MET A 68 -2.52 2.19 -19.71
N GLY A 69 -1.77 1.82 -20.75
CA GLY A 69 -2.27 1.95 -22.10
C GLY A 69 -2.87 0.66 -22.61
N THR A 70 -2.34 -0.49 -22.21
CA THR A 70 -2.73 -1.79 -22.77
C THR A 70 -2.45 -2.90 -21.76
N ILE A 71 -3.38 -3.86 -21.66
CA ILE A 71 -3.18 -5.12 -20.93
C ILE A 71 -3.38 -6.28 -21.91
N LYS A 72 -2.65 -7.35 -21.75
CA LYS A 72 -2.82 -8.55 -22.57
C LYS A 72 -4.02 -9.38 -22.11
N ASP A 73 -4.78 -9.88 -23.07
CA ASP A 73 -5.79 -10.90 -22.84
C ASP A 73 -5.14 -12.27 -22.55
N ARG A 74 -5.97 -13.33 -22.47
CA ARG A 74 -5.49 -14.70 -22.27
C ARG A 74 -4.71 -15.27 -23.46
N ASN A 75 -4.93 -14.72 -24.66
CA ASN A 75 -4.30 -15.13 -25.91
C ASN A 75 -3.04 -14.32 -26.23
N GLY A 76 -2.66 -13.36 -25.36
CA GLY A 76 -1.52 -12.48 -25.53
C GLY A 76 -1.78 -11.25 -26.41
N MET A 77 -3.04 -11.00 -26.81
CA MET A 77 -3.46 -9.83 -27.58
C MET A 77 -3.56 -8.60 -26.67
N ASP A 78 -3.15 -7.44 -27.18
CA ASP A 78 -3.18 -6.19 -26.45
C ASP A 78 -4.63 -5.62 -26.41
N LEU A 79 -5.20 -5.49 -25.23
CA LEU A 79 -6.47 -4.82 -24.98
C LEU A 79 -6.22 -3.33 -24.76
N THR A 80 -6.91 -2.47 -25.49
CA THR A 80 -6.78 -1.01 -25.43
C THR A 80 -8.00 -0.33 -24.85
N GLU A 81 -9.17 -0.95 -24.96
CA GLU A 81 -10.41 -0.41 -24.45
C GLU A 81 -10.51 -0.51 -22.93
N ALA A 82 -10.89 0.57 -22.25
CA ALA A 82 -10.95 0.65 -20.80
C ALA A 82 -11.90 -0.39 -20.18
N GLN A 83 -12.98 -0.72 -20.87
CA GLN A 83 -13.95 -1.72 -20.42
C GLN A 83 -13.37 -3.14 -20.47
N ASP A 84 -12.66 -3.48 -21.55
CA ASP A 84 -12.04 -4.78 -21.73
C ASP A 84 -10.88 -4.98 -20.73
N ILE A 85 -10.10 -3.92 -20.51
CA ILE A 85 -9.04 -3.90 -19.49
C ILE A 85 -9.64 -4.16 -18.09
N LYS A 86 -10.73 -3.49 -17.76
CA LYS A 86 -11.44 -3.68 -16.47
C LYS A 86 -11.97 -5.11 -16.33
N LYS A 87 -12.62 -5.62 -17.37
CA LYS A 87 -13.17 -6.98 -17.41
C LYS A 87 -12.05 -8.01 -17.24
N ARG A 88 -10.94 -7.86 -17.96
CA ARG A 88 -9.79 -8.76 -17.85
C ARG A 88 -9.16 -8.73 -16.45
N GLY A 89 -9.03 -7.55 -15.86
CA GLY A 89 -8.57 -7.37 -14.48
C GLY A 89 -9.49 -8.07 -13.46
N GLN A 90 -10.79 -7.97 -13.65
CA GLN A 90 -11.78 -8.65 -12.82
C GLN A 90 -11.66 -10.17 -12.94
N GLU A 91 -11.64 -10.71 -14.16
CA GLU A 91 -11.47 -12.15 -14.42
C GLU A 91 -10.20 -12.69 -13.76
N TYR A 92 -9.09 -11.98 -13.90
CA TYR A 92 -7.82 -12.37 -13.29
C TYR A 92 -7.90 -12.39 -11.76
N THR A 93 -8.51 -11.38 -11.17
CA THR A 93 -8.69 -11.30 -9.71
C THR A 93 -9.58 -12.43 -9.19
N GLU A 94 -10.68 -12.71 -9.87
CA GLU A 94 -11.58 -13.83 -9.52
C GLU A 94 -10.85 -15.18 -9.61
N GLU A 95 -10.06 -15.41 -10.65
CA GLU A 95 -9.27 -16.64 -10.78
C GLU A 95 -8.21 -16.76 -9.68
N LEU A 96 -7.55 -15.66 -9.33
CA LEU A 96 -6.52 -15.63 -8.30
C LEU A 96 -7.08 -16.05 -6.93
N TYR A 97 -8.27 -15.56 -6.59
CA TYR A 97 -8.88 -15.82 -5.28
C TYR A 97 -9.78 -17.04 -5.23
N LYS A 98 -10.27 -17.56 -6.37
CA LYS A 98 -11.03 -18.82 -6.40
C LYS A 98 -10.21 -20.06 -6.03
N LYS A 99 -8.90 -20.00 -6.22
CA LYS A 99 -8.02 -21.14 -5.91
C LYS A 99 -7.88 -21.42 -4.42
N ASP A 100 -8.13 -20.43 -3.57
CA ASP A 100 -7.93 -20.53 -2.13
C ASP A 100 -9.24 -20.79 -1.36
N LEU A 101 -10.37 -20.90 -2.06
CA LEU A 101 -11.65 -21.26 -1.46
C LEU A 101 -11.74 -22.79 -1.29
N HIS A 102 -10.87 -23.38 -0.50
CA HIS A 102 -11.23 -24.61 0.21
C HIS A 102 -12.30 -24.20 1.21
N ASP A 103 -13.46 -24.81 1.05
CA ASP A 103 -14.67 -24.56 1.82
C ASP A 103 -14.34 -24.67 3.33
N PRO A 104 -14.32 -23.58 4.10
CA PRO A 104 -14.08 -23.64 5.53
C PRO A 104 -15.30 -24.14 6.30
N ASP A 105 -16.43 -24.40 5.63
CA ASP A 105 -17.70 -24.79 6.26
C ASP A 105 -17.72 -26.22 6.80
N ASN A 106 -16.63 -26.96 6.70
CA ASN A 106 -16.54 -28.31 7.28
C ASN A 106 -15.84 -28.33 8.65
N HIS A 107 -15.88 -27.24 9.38
CA HIS A 107 -15.57 -27.23 10.80
C HIS A 107 -16.86 -27.46 11.59
N ASP A 108 -17.13 -28.74 11.96
CA ASP A 108 -17.96 -29.08 13.13
C ASP A 108 -17.35 -28.51 14.43
N GLY A 109 -16.97 -27.23 14.35
CA GLY A 109 -16.42 -26.49 15.45
C GLY A 109 -17.50 -26.24 16.48
N VAL A 110 -17.43 -26.95 17.57
CA VAL A 110 -18.11 -26.58 18.81
C VAL A 110 -17.76 -25.10 19.07
N ILE A 111 -18.69 -24.21 18.77
CA ILE A 111 -18.58 -22.79 19.13
C ILE A 111 -18.65 -22.75 20.65
N THR A 112 -17.50 -22.84 21.27
CA THR A 112 -17.39 -22.57 22.69
C THR A 112 -17.51 -21.05 22.86
N HIS A 113 -18.52 -20.62 23.59
CA HIS A 113 -18.74 -19.21 23.97
C HIS A 113 -17.66 -18.72 24.93
N LEU A 114 -16.39 -18.93 24.59
CA LEU A 114 -15.25 -18.61 25.46
C LEU A 114 -14.75 -17.18 25.28
N GLU A 115 -15.13 -16.52 24.19
CA GLU A 115 -14.68 -15.16 23.94
C GLU A 115 -15.70 -14.14 24.47
N PRO A 116 -15.26 -13.16 25.27
CA PRO A 116 -16.16 -12.15 25.82
C PRO A 116 -16.75 -11.26 24.73
N ASP A 117 -17.91 -10.66 25.04
CA ASP A 117 -18.56 -9.65 24.18
C ASP A 117 -17.56 -8.54 23.84
N MET A 118 -17.76 -7.90 22.68
CA MET A 118 -16.96 -6.76 22.29
C MET A 118 -17.19 -5.56 23.18
N LEU A 119 -16.09 -4.95 23.63
CA LEU A 119 -16.13 -3.83 24.56
C LEU A 119 -16.04 -2.49 23.81
N GLN A 120 -16.69 -1.47 24.35
CA GLN A 120 -16.63 -0.12 23.78
C GLN A 120 -15.20 0.45 23.75
N CYS A 121 -14.35 0.09 24.70
CA CYS A 121 -12.95 0.49 24.72
C CYS A 121 -12.14 -0.10 23.55
N GLU A 122 -12.47 -1.33 23.11
CA GLU A 122 -11.85 -1.95 21.93
C GLU A 122 -12.25 -1.20 20.65
N ALA A 123 -13.53 -0.85 20.50
CA ALA A 123 -14.02 -0.06 19.38
C ALA A 123 -13.37 1.34 19.35
N LYS A 124 -13.22 1.98 20.50
CA LYS A 124 -12.54 3.28 20.64
C LYS A 124 -11.06 3.18 20.28
N TRP A 125 -10.36 2.18 20.75
CA TRP A 125 -8.97 1.90 20.42
C TRP A 125 -8.79 1.60 18.93
N ALA A 126 -9.62 0.73 18.37
CA ALA A 126 -9.56 0.35 16.97
C ALA A 126 -9.78 1.56 16.06
N LEU A 127 -10.80 2.37 16.33
CA LEU A 127 -11.07 3.61 15.59
C LEU A 127 -9.89 4.59 15.68
N GLY A 128 -9.33 4.80 16.88
CA GLY A 128 -8.18 5.68 17.08
C GLY A 128 -6.89 5.19 16.38
N SER A 129 -6.81 3.89 16.09
CA SER A 129 -5.66 3.29 15.39
C SER A 129 -5.72 3.42 13.87
N ILE A 130 -6.86 3.84 13.30
CA ILE A 130 -6.99 4.05 11.85
C ILE A 130 -6.32 5.38 11.50
N THR A 131 -5.38 5.33 10.58
CA THR A 131 -4.64 6.52 10.13
C THR A 131 -5.47 7.37 9.18
N MET A 132 -5.34 8.69 9.34
CA MET A 132 -5.98 9.70 8.47
C MET A 132 -5.51 9.64 7.02
N ASN A 133 -6.25 10.31 6.15
CA ASN A 133 -5.92 10.44 4.72
C ASN A 133 -5.78 9.08 4.01
N LYS A 134 -6.61 8.11 4.37
CA LYS A 134 -6.74 6.84 3.68
C LYS A 134 -7.91 6.90 2.70
N ALA A 135 -7.76 6.21 1.58
CA ALA A 135 -8.86 6.05 0.63
C ALA A 135 -10.02 5.33 1.31
N SER A 136 -11.24 5.82 1.08
CA SER A 136 -12.47 5.18 1.53
C SER A 136 -12.69 3.84 0.82
N GLY A 137 -13.43 2.95 1.44
CA GLY A 137 -13.91 1.72 0.81
C GLY A 137 -15.01 1.96 -0.21
N GLY A 138 -15.75 0.90 -0.54
CA GLY A 138 -16.89 0.97 -1.48
C GLY A 138 -18.05 1.84 -1.01
N ASP A 139 -18.13 2.14 0.28
CA ASP A 139 -19.11 3.02 0.91
C ASP A 139 -18.83 4.52 0.72
N GLY A 140 -17.62 4.87 0.26
CA GLY A 140 -17.20 6.25 0.06
C GLY A 140 -17.04 7.08 1.33
N ILE A 141 -17.14 6.48 2.53
CA ILE A 141 -17.08 7.20 3.80
C ILE A 141 -15.61 7.36 4.23
N PRO A 142 -15.08 8.61 4.29
CA PRO A 142 -13.72 8.85 4.76
C PRO A 142 -13.61 8.69 6.27
N VAL A 143 -12.44 8.28 6.75
CA VAL A 143 -12.19 8.07 8.19
C VAL A 143 -12.37 9.34 9.03
N GLU A 144 -12.18 10.49 8.43
CA GLU A 144 -12.32 11.82 9.06
C GLU A 144 -13.73 12.06 9.62
N VAL A 145 -14.76 11.48 9.00
CA VAL A 145 -16.15 11.58 9.50
C VAL A 145 -16.28 10.98 10.90
N PHE A 146 -15.64 9.84 11.14
CA PHE A 146 -15.69 9.18 12.46
C PHE A 146 -14.96 9.98 13.55
N GLN A 147 -13.97 10.77 13.18
CA GLN A 147 -13.26 11.64 14.11
C GLN A 147 -14.07 12.87 14.48
N ILE A 148 -14.90 13.39 13.57
CA ILE A 148 -15.84 14.47 13.86
C ILE A 148 -16.91 14.01 14.84
N LEU A 149 -17.44 12.81 14.64
CA LEU A 149 -18.50 12.22 15.47
C LEU A 149 -18.02 11.71 16.84
N LYS A 150 -16.71 11.53 17.01
CA LYS A 150 -16.06 11.13 18.29
C LYS A 150 -16.77 9.97 19.01
N ASP A 151 -17.25 10.23 20.23
CA ASP A 151 -17.83 9.20 21.10
C ASP A 151 -19.16 8.64 20.57
N ASP A 152 -19.91 9.40 19.79
CA ASP A 152 -21.15 8.89 19.16
C ASP A 152 -20.82 7.89 18.05
N ALA A 153 -19.78 8.13 17.28
CA ALA A 153 -19.29 7.13 16.32
C ALA A 153 -18.88 5.85 17.04
N VAL A 154 -18.17 5.96 18.16
CA VAL A 154 -17.73 4.79 18.96
C VAL A 154 -18.92 3.97 19.45
N LYS A 155 -19.98 4.61 19.96
CA LYS A 155 -21.19 3.93 20.44
C LYS A 155 -21.87 3.14 19.30
N VAL A 156 -22.07 3.79 18.15
CA VAL A 156 -22.70 3.14 16.98
C VAL A 156 -21.85 1.99 16.48
N LEU A 157 -20.53 2.19 16.31
CA LEU A 157 -19.62 1.16 15.85
C LEU A 157 -19.57 -0.03 16.81
N ASN A 158 -19.54 0.23 18.13
CA ASN A 158 -19.56 -0.82 19.13
C ASN A 158 -20.87 -1.64 19.06
N SER A 159 -22.01 -0.99 18.91
CA SER A 159 -23.30 -1.67 18.74
C SER A 159 -23.32 -2.58 17.51
N ILE A 160 -22.82 -2.10 16.38
CA ILE A 160 -22.72 -2.88 15.15
C ILE A 160 -21.78 -4.08 15.34
N CYS A 161 -20.60 -3.83 15.92
CA CYS A 161 -19.62 -4.90 16.18
C CYS A 161 -20.18 -5.98 17.12
N GLN A 162 -20.88 -5.58 18.19
CA GLN A 162 -21.55 -6.51 19.08
C GLN A 162 -22.65 -7.31 18.40
N GLN A 163 -23.44 -6.68 17.54
CA GLN A 163 -24.46 -7.38 16.77
C GLN A 163 -23.83 -8.43 15.82
N ILE A 164 -22.79 -8.06 15.10
CA ILE A 164 -22.06 -8.99 14.23
C ILE A 164 -21.48 -10.14 15.06
N TRP A 165 -20.91 -9.85 16.23
CA TRP A 165 -20.33 -10.85 17.11
C TRP A 165 -21.35 -11.87 17.59
N LYS A 166 -22.55 -11.40 18.01
CA LYS A 166 -23.63 -12.25 18.50
C LYS A 166 -24.34 -13.06 17.40
N THR A 167 -24.56 -12.42 16.25
CA THR A 167 -25.32 -13.05 15.16
C THR A 167 -24.43 -13.79 14.16
N GLN A 168 -23.11 -13.53 14.16
CA GLN A 168 -22.14 -14.00 13.18
C GLN A 168 -22.50 -13.60 11.73
N GLN A 169 -23.39 -12.64 11.57
CA GLN A 169 -23.83 -12.16 10.28
C GLN A 169 -23.15 -10.82 9.94
N TRP A 170 -22.40 -10.82 8.86
CA TRP A 170 -21.74 -9.63 8.35
C TRP A 170 -22.68 -8.86 7.42
N PRO A 171 -22.73 -7.51 7.51
CA PRO A 171 -23.42 -6.69 6.53
C PRO A 171 -22.93 -6.97 5.12
N GLN A 172 -23.84 -6.99 4.14
CA GLN A 172 -23.49 -7.32 2.75
C GLN A 172 -22.46 -6.35 2.16
N ASP A 173 -22.55 -5.08 2.53
CA ASP A 173 -21.59 -4.06 2.04
C ASP A 173 -20.18 -4.26 2.62
N TRP A 174 -20.05 -4.90 3.78
CA TRP A 174 -18.75 -5.21 4.37
C TRP A 174 -18.08 -6.44 3.75
N LYS A 175 -18.87 -7.30 3.10
CA LYS A 175 -18.37 -8.44 2.33
C LYS A 175 -17.81 -8.04 0.97
N ARG A 176 -18.00 -6.80 0.55
CA ARG A 176 -17.52 -6.27 -0.72
C ARG A 176 -16.27 -5.42 -0.52
N SER A 177 -15.25 -5.70 -1.30
CA SER A 177 -14.03 -4.88 -1.37
C SER A 177 -13.80 -4.35 -2.78
N VAL A 178 -13.26 -3.16 -2.87
CA VAL A 178 -12.83 -2.58 -4.14
C VAL A 178 -11.35 -2.92 -4.33
N PHE A 179 -11.04 -3.71 -5.36
CA PHE A 179 -9.66 -4.05 -5.68
C PHE A 179 -9.02 -3.00 -6.59
N ILE A 180 -7.90 -2.47 -6.16
CA ILE A 180 -7.08 -1.56 -6.97
C ILE A 180 -5.84 -2.31 -7.43
N PRO A 181 -5.64 -2.47 -8.76
CA PRO A 181 -4.44 -3.07 -9.30
C PRO A 181 -3.27 -2.07 -9.21
N VAL A 182 -2.19 -2.46 -8.53
CA VAL A 182 -0.96 -1.67 -8.41
C VAL A 182 0.15 -2.38 -9.19
N PRO A 183 0.78 -1.74 -10.19
CA PRO A 183 1.80 -2.37 -10.98
C PRO A 183 3.04 -2.71 -10.13
N LYS A 184 3.59 -3.91 -10.34
CA LYS A 184 4.92 -4.31 -9.87
C LYS A 184 6.00 -3.73 -10.80
N LYS A 185 7.26 -3.88 -10.43
CA LYS A 185 8.36 -3.64 -11.37
C LYS A 185 8.32 -4.71 -12.45
N GLY A 186 8.34 -4.33 -13.72
CA GLY A 186 8.33 -5.25 -14.86
C GLY A 186 7.38 -4.83 -15.97
N ASN A 187 6.92 -5.79 -16.76
CA ASN A 187 6.02 -5.54 -17.88
C ASN A 187 4.61 -5.22 -17.40
N ALA A 188 4.18 -3.97 -17.54
CA ALA A 188 2.86 -3.51 -17.12
C ALA A 188 1.71 -4.05 -18.00
N LYS A 189 2.00 -4.81 -19.07
CA LYS A 189 0.98 -5.39 -19.93
C LYS A 189 0.38 -6.69 -19.41
N GLU A 190 1.01 -7.33 -18.44
CA GLU A 190 0.56 -8.62 -17.90
C GLU A 190 -0.14 -8.47 -16.56
N CYS A 191 -1.31 -9.10 -16.40
CA CYS A 191 -2.07 -9.08 -15.15
C CYS A 191 -1.28 -9.63 -13.96
N SER A 192 -0.41 -10.64 -14.17
CA SER A 192 0.47 -11.22 -13.15
C SER A 192 1.46 -10.23 -12.56
N ASN A 193 1.76 -9.15 -13.28
CA ASN A 193 2.64 -8.06 -12.83
C ASN A 193 1.93 -6.98 -12.02
N TYR A 194 0.68 -7.22 -11.65
CA TYR A 194 -0.04 -6.38 -10.71
C TYR A 194 -0.20 -7.08 -9.36
N ARG A 195 -0.21 -6.30 -8.30
CA ARG A 195 -0.71 -6.71 -6.98
C ARG A 195 -2.02 -5.98 -6.72
N THR A 196 -2.96 -6.69 -6.18
CA THR A 196 -4.24 -6.13 -5.79
C THR A 196 -4.15 -5.53 -4.39
N VAL A 197 -4.70 -4.34 -4.21
CA VAL A 197 -4.91 -3.72 -2.89
C VAL A 197 -6.41 -3.66 -2.69
N ALA A 198 -6.91 -4.37 -1.67
CA ALA A 198 -8.32 -4.32 -1.31
C ALA A 198 -8.60 -3.06 -0.48
N LEU A 199 -9.54 -2.25 -0.93
CA LEU A 199 -10.12 -1.16 -0.15
C LEU A 199 -11.39 -1.66 0.52
N LEU A 200 -11.31 -1.76 1.83
CA LEU A 200 -12.43 -2.09 2.71
C LEU A 200 -13.02 -0.82 3.32
N SER A 201 -14.28 -0.86 3.73
CA SER A 201 -14.87 0.24 4.48
C SER A 201 -14.09 0.48 5.78
N HIS A 202 -14.01 1.73 6.23
CA HIS A 202 -13.34 2.04 7.48
C HIS A 202 -14.05 1.42 8.68
N VAL A 203 -15.35 1.25 8.59
CA VAL A 203 -16.18 0.61 9.62
C VAL A 203 -15.83 -0.86 9.75
N SER A 204 -15.75 -1.61 8.64
CA SER A 204 -15.32 -3.01 8.68
C SER A 204 -13.88 -3.17 9.20
N ASN A 205 -12.99 -2.21 8.90
CA ASN A 205 -11.63 -2.19 9.41
C ASN A 205 -11.57 -2.07 10.94
N VAL A 206 -12.52 -1.39 11.58
CA VAL A 206 -12.62 -1.34 13.05
C VAL A 206 -12.82 -2.75 13.61
N MET A 207 -13.79 -3.48 13.05
CA MET A 207 -14.07 -4.86 13.46
C MET A 207 -12.84 -5.77 13.23
N PHE A 208 -12.21 -5.70 12.05
CA PHE A 208 -11.00 -6.49 11.77
C PHE A 208 -9.85 -6.18 12.73
N LYS A 209 -9.69 -4.93 13.15
CA LYS A 209 -8.66 -4.56 14.13
C LYS A 209 -8.92 -5.14 15.52
N ILE A 210 -10.18 -5.16 15.96
CA ILE A 210 -10.55 -5.80 17.22
C ILE A 210 -10.22 -7.30 17.14
N LEU A 211 -10.68 -7.98 16.08
CA LEU A 211 -10.40 -9.39 15.88
C LEU A 211 -8.90 -9.67 15.79
N GLN A 212 -8.16 -8.85 15.05
CA GLN A 212 -6.71 -8.97 14.96
C GLN A 212 -6.04 -8.86 16.33
N ALA A 213 -6.45 -7.91 17.16
CA ALA A 213 -5.88 -7.71 18.48
C ALA A 213 -6.14 -8.91 19.41
N ARG A 214 -7.34 -9.47 19.36
CA ARG A 214 -7.71 -10.67 20.11
C ARG A 214 -6.91 -11.89 19.63
N LEU A 215 -6.90 -12.15 18.33
CA LEU A 215 -6.17 -13.26 17.73
C LEU A 215 -4.65 -13.16 17.91
N GLN A 216 -4.09 -11.95 17.97
CA GLN A 216 -2.65 -11.75 18.10
C GLN A 216 -2.07 -12.40 19.35
N GLN A 217 -2.84 -12.49 20.42
CA GLN A 217 -2.40 -13.13 21.66
C GLN A 217 -2.20 -14.62 21.46
N TYR A 218 -3.16 -15.30 20.83
CA TYR A 218 -3.09 -16.73 20.52
C TYR A 218 -2.00 -17.03 19.48
N VAL A 219 -1.99 -16.28 18.39
CA VAL A 219 -1.01 -16.45 17.31
C VAL A 219 0.42 -16.32 17.81
N ASN A 220 0.70 -15.40 18.73
CA ASN A 220 2.04 -15.22 19.29
C ASN A 220 2.51 -16.45 20.13
N CYS A 221 1.58 -17.18 20.73
CA CYS A 221 1.89 -18.40 21.48
C CYS A 221 2.11 -19.61 20.56
N GLU A 222 1.35 -19.68 19.46
CA GLU A 222 1.37 -20.83 18.54
C GLU A 222 2.49 -20.74 17.48
N LEU A 223 2.95 -19.53 17.16
CA LEU A 223 3.97 -19.35 16.13
C LEU A 223 5.35 -19.81 16.64
N PRO A 224 6.02 -20.72 15.92
CA PRO A 224 7.35 -21.17 16.27
C PRO A 224 8.36 -20.01 16.21
N ASP A 225 9.43 -20.09 17.00
CA ASP A 225 10.43 -19.03 17.12
C ASP A 225 11.17 -18.71 15.82
N VAL A 226 11.22 -19.65 14.89
CA VAL A 226 11.83 -19.45 13.56
C VAL A 226 10.98 -18.59 12.64
N GLN A 227 9.67 -18.45 12.92
CA GLN A 227 8.77 -17.63 12.11
C GLN A 227 9.05 -16.14 12.32
N ALA A 228 9.47 -15.47 11.27
CA ALA A 228 9.74 -14.03 11.28
C ALA A 228 8.62 -13.19 10.65
N GLY A 229 7.90 -13.75 9.69
CA GLY A 229 6.81 -13.07 9.02
C GLY A 229 5.64 -12.77 9.97
N PHE A 230 5.09 -11.54 9.89
CA PHE A 230 3.95 -11.08 10.69
C PHE A 230 4.17 -11.06 12.22
N ARG A 231 5.40 -11.18 12.69
CA ARG A 231 5.75 -11.17 14.11
C ARG A 231 6.30 -9.81 14.51
N LYS A 232 5.77 -9.24 15.61
CA LYS A 232 6.22 -7.95 16.13
C LYS A 232 7.69 -8.04 16.57
N GLY A 233 8.50 -7.05 16.17
CA GLY A 233 9.93 -7.00 16.51
C GLY A 233 10.83 -7.85 15.64
N ARG A 234 10.29 -8.66 14.71
CA ARG A 234 11.07 -9.44 13.75
C ARG A 234 10.88 -8.89 12.34
N GLY A 235 11.96 -8.48 11.73
CA GLY A 235 11.96 -7.89 10.39
C GLY A 235 12.92 -8.58 9.44
N THR A 236 12.86 -8.22 8.17
CA THR A 236 13.75 -8.73 7.11
C THR A 236 15.23 -8.57 7.45
N ARG A 237 15.61 -7.52 8.18
CA ARG A 237 17.01 -7.34 8.63
C ARG A 237 17.51 -8.47 9.52
N ASN A 238 16.67 -8.93 10.45
CA ASN A 238 17.03 -10.01 11.36
C ASN A 238 17.22 -11.32 10.59
N GLN A 239 16.37 -11.57 9.57
CA GLN A 239 16.51 -12.76 8.73
C GLN A 239 17.75 -12.71 7.84
N ILE A 240 18.06 -11.56 7.28
CA ILE A 240 19.30 -11.36 6.52
C ILE A 240 20.52 -11.59 7.42
N ALA A 241 20.52 -11.03 8.63
CA ALA A 241 21.61 -11.24 9.59
C ALA A 241 21.79 -12.73 9.96
N ASN A 242 20.68 -13.46 10.17
CA ASN A 242 20.73 -14.89 10.44
C ASN A 242 21.31 -15.67 9.26
N ILE A 243 20.91 -15.36 8.03
CA ILE A 243 21.45 -16.00 6.82
C ILE A 243 22.95 -15.70 6.68
N CYS A 244 23.36 -14.44 6.84
CA CYS A 244 24.77 -14.05 6.79
C CYS A 244 25.59 -14.83 7.84
N TRP A 245 25.08 -14.91 9.07
CA TRP A 245 25.74 -15.68 10.13
C TRP A 245 25.87 -17.17 9.81
N ILE A 246 24.83 -17.80 9.24
CA ILE A 246 24.88 -19.21 8.79
C ILE A 246 25.94 -19.40 7.71
N ILE A 247 25.99 -18.48 6.72
CA ILE A 247 26.99 -18.53 5.63
C ILE A 247 28.40 -18.39 6.18
N GLU A 248 28.64 -17.47 7.11
CA GLU A 248 29.93 -17.29 7.76
C GLU A 248 30.36 -18.58 8.51
N LYS A 249 29.45 -19.16 9.29
CA LYS A 249 29.74 -20.40 10.03
C LYS A 249 29.96 -21.61 9.11
N ALA A 250 29.25 -21.71 8.01
CA ALA A 250 29.46 -22.77 7.03
C ALA A 250 30.79 -22.62 6.25
N GLY A 251 31.36 -21.43 6.18
CA GLY A 251 32.65 -21.17 5.57
C GLY A 251 33.85 -21.42 6.50
N GLU A 252 33.60 -21.60 7.82
CA GLU A 252 34.62 -21.95 8.81
C GLU A 252 34.83 -23.47 8.94
N LEU A 253 33.98 -24.30 8.34
CA LEU A 253 34.04 -25.77 8.30
C LEU A 253 34.71 -26.28 7.02
#